data_f9df1c19981118ed99149357bf757826
#
_entry.id   f9df1c19981118ed99149357bf757826
#
_cell.length_a   1.000
_cell.length_b   1.000
_cell.length_c   1.000
_cell.angle_alpha   90.00
_cell.angle_beta   90.00
_cell.angle_gamma   90.00
#
_symmetry.space_group_name_H-M   'P 1'
#
loop_
_entity.id
_entity.type
_entity.pdbx_description
1 polymer ?
#
loop_
_entity_poly.entity_id
_entity_poly.type
_entity_poly.pdbx_seq_one_letter_code
_entity_poly.pdbx_strand_id
1 'polypeptide(L)'
;GSTCIYPRDAAQPMREDALLTSPLEWTNEPYAIAKIAGLKMCESFNLQYGTNYIAVMPTNLYGPNDNFHLENSHVLPAMMRKIYLADCLRRGDMDAVRKDLDKRPVNGIGGDASEEAIKELLSRYGIFADHVTLWGTGTPLREFLWSEEMADATVFVMEHVDFKDLCPAGVKEIRNCHINIGTGKETTISHLAQLIRS
;
A
#
# COMPACT_ATOMS: atom_id res chain seq x y z
N GLY A 1 -9.37 -6.57 -3.67
CA GLY A 1 -8.30 -7.51 -3.33
C GLY A 1 -7.00 -6.86 -2.91
N SER A 2 -5.89 -7.53 -3.13
CA SER A 2 -4.52 -7.06 -2.84
C SER A 2 -3.51 -7.96 -3.53
N THR A 3 -2.41 -7.42 -4.00
CA THR A 3 -1.28 -8.21 -4.54
C THR A 3 -0.58 -9.08 -3.49
N CYS A 4 -0.86 -8.91 -2.19
CA CYS A 4 -0.38 -9.81 -1.12
C CYS A 4 -0.89 -11.26 -1.25
N ILE A 5 -1.85 -11.54 -2.14
CA ILE A 5 -2.36 -12.88 -2.41
C ILE A 5 -1.38 -13.77 -3.17
N TYR A 6 -0.38 -13.18 -3.82
CA TYR A 6 0.58 -13.94 -4.61
C TYR A 6 1.67 -14.58 -3.75
N PRO A 7 2.25 -15.68 -4.22
CA PRO A 7 3.39 -16.31 -3.55
C PRO A 7 4.53 -15.33 -3.31
N ARG A 8 5.26 -15.52 -2.20
CA ARG A 8 6.42 -14.68 -1.86
C ARG A 8 7.46 -14.65 -2.99
N ASP A 9 7.68 -15.77 -3.63
CA ASP A 9 8.70 -15.94 -4.66
C ASP A 9 8.11 -15.94 -6.09
N ALA A 10 6.93 -15.32 -6.27
CA ALA A 10 6.31 -15.18 -7.58
C ALA A 10 7.21 -14.38 -8.54
N ALA A 11 7.24 -14.83 -9.79
CA ALA A 11 7.96 -14.11 -10.85
C ALA A 11 7.39 -12.69 -11.06
N GLN A 12 8.27 -11.76 -11.41
CA GLN A 12 7.88 -10.39 -11.73
C GLN A 12 7.94 -10.15 -13.25
N PRO A 13 6.92 -9.46 -13.81
CA PRO A 13 5.69 -8.98 -13.18
C PRO A 13 4.77 -10.13 -12.75
N MET A 14 4.10 -9.98 -11.61
CA MET A 14 3.18 -11.01 -11.09
C MET A 14 1.96 -11.15 -12.00
N ARG A 15 1.68 -12.38 -12.40
CA ARG A 15 0.53 -12.73 -13.24
C ARG A 15 -0.57 -13.38 -12.40
N GLU A 16 -1.81 -13.30 -12.87
CA GLU A 16 -2.97 -13.84 -12.21
C GLU A 16 -2.88 -15.37 -12.01
N ASP A 17 -2.24 -16.07 -12.94
CA ASP A 17 -2.04 -17.52 -12.88
C ASP A 17 -1.03 -17.97 -11.81
N ALA A 18 -0.26 -17.05 -11.22
CA ALA A 18 0.64 -17.34 -10.10
C ALA A 18 -0.08 -17.59 -8.76
N LEU A 19 -1.38 -17.29 -8.66
CA LEU A 19 -2.15 -17.46 -7.43
C LEU A 19 -2.14 -18.92 -6.96
N LEU A 20 -1.73 -19.15 -5.70
CA LEU A 20 -1.68 -20.47 -5.03
C LEU A 20 -0.69 -21.48 -5.67
N THR A 21 0.35 -21.03 -6.34
CA THR A 21 1.37 -21.90 -6.93
C THR A 21 2.53 -22.21 -5.97
N SER A 22 2.71 -21.43 -4.91
CA SER A 22 3.78 -21.55 -3.92
C SER A 22 3.39 -20.91 -2.60
N PRO A 23 4.15 -21.07 -1.49
CA PRO A 23 3.85 -20.46 -0.19
C PRO A 23 3.74 -18.94 -0.25
N LEU A 24 2.82 -18.39 0.53
CA LEU A 24 2.62 -16.98 0.75
C LEU A 24 3.75 -16.37 1.61
N GLU A 25 3.85 -15.04 1.62
CA GLU A 25 4.68 -14.35 2.62
C GLU A 25 4.07 -14.55 4.01
N TRP A 26 4.78 -15.27 4.89
CA TRP A 26 4.27 -15.73 6.18
C TRP A 26 3.80 -14.58 7.11
N THR A 27 4.45 -13.42 7.04
CA THR A 27 4.10 -12.24 7.86
C THR A 27 2.74 -11.65 7.47
N ASN A 28 2.30 -11.90 6.23
CA ASN A 28 1.05 -11.43 5.64
C ASN A 28 0.02 -12.56 5.42
N GLU A 29 0.38 -13.80 5.72
CA GLU A 29 -0.39 -14.99 5.33
C GLU A 29 -1.86 -14.93 5.81
N PRO A 30 -2.21 -14.54 7.05
CA PRO A 30 -3.60 -14.47 7.48
C PRO A 30 -4.42 -13.46 6.66
N TYR A 31 -3.84 -12.32 6.34
CA TYR A 31 -4.46 -11.31 5.49
C TYR A 31 -4.63 -11.82 4.06
N ALA A 32 -3.59 -12.40 3.49
CA ALA A 32 -3.60 -12.94 2.13
C ALA A 32 -4.66 -14.05 1.97
N ILE A 33 -4.74 -14.98 2.92
CA ILE A 33 -5.76 -16.05 2.94
C ILE A 33 -7.17 -15.47 2.95
N ALA A 34 -7.44 -14.44 3.76
CA ALA A 34 -8.75 -13.79 3.79
C ALA A 34 -9.12 -13.18 2.42
N LYS A 35 -8.15 -12.54 1.74
CA LYS A 35 -8.37 -11.97 0.40
C LYS A 35 -8.54 -13.05 -0.67
N ILE A 36 -7.77 -14.14 -0.61
CA ILE A 36 -7.92 -15.31 -1.49
C ILE A 36 -9.30 -15.94 -1.31
N ALA A 37 -9.75 -16.12 -0.07
CA ALA A 37 -11.07 -16.67 0.20
C ALA A 37 -12.20 -15.83 -0.42
N GLY A 38 -12.14 -14.50 -0.29
CA GLY A 38 -13.10 -13.60 -0.92
C GLY A 38 -13.09 -13.68 -2.46
N LEU A 39 -11.89 -13.72 -3.07
CA LEU A 39 -11.73 -13.91 -4.51
C LEU A 39 -12.35 -15.23 -4.97
N LYS A 40 -12.01 -16.34 -4.29
CA LYS A 40 -12.53 -17.67 -4.64
C LYS A 40 -14.03 -17.80 -4.40
N MET A 41 -14.57 -17.08 -3.43
CA MET A 41 -16.02 -17.00 -3.24
C MET A 41 -16.70 -16.29 -4.42
N CYS A 42 -16.18 -15.16 -4.89
CA CYS A 42 -16.70 -14.49 -6.10
C CYS A 42 -16.67 -15.41 -7.33
N GLU A 43 -15.55 -16.09 -7.55
CA GLU A 43 -15.38 -17.05 -8.65
C GLU A 43 -16.38 -18.19 -8.55
N SER A 44 -16.57 -18.78 -7.36
CA SER A 44 -17.54 -19.86 -7.13
C SER A 44 -18.98 -19.43 -7.34
N PHE A 45 -19.36 -18.23 -6.92
CA PHE A 45 -20.69 -17.67 -7.15
C PHE A 45 -20.97 -17.46 -8.65
N ASN A 46 -19.98 -16.97 -9.40
CA ASN A 46 -20.10 -16.82 -10.84
C ASN A 46 -20.35 -18.17 -11.52
N LEU A 47 -19.59 -19.19 -11.15
CA LEU A 47 -19.71 -20.52 -11.74
C LEU A 47 -21.02 -21.23 -11.36
N GLN A 48 -21.47 -21.06 -10.12
CA GLN A 48 -22.66 -21.76 -9.61
C GLN A 48 -23.97 -21.06 -9.95
N TYR A 49 -23.98 -19.72 -9.91
CA TYR A 49 -25.21 -18.93 -10.00
C TYR A 49 -25.26 -18.01 -11.23
N GLY A 50 -24.19 -17.99 -12.04
CA GLY A 50 -24.13 -17.11 -13.22
C GLY A 50 -24.05 -15.61 -12.85
N THR A 51 -23.51 -15.28 -11.67
CA THR A 51 -23.27 -13.88 -11.29
C THR A 51 -22.11 -13.29 -12.08
N ASN A 52 -21.93 -11.98 -12.01
CA ASN A 52 -20.85 -11.26 -12.70
C ASN A 52 -19.95 -10.52 -11.71
N TYR A 53 -19.35 -11.23 -10.78
CA TYR A 53 -18.43 -10.67 -9.80
C TYR A 53 -16.98 -10.70 -10.30
N ILE A 54 -16.31 -9.57 -10.34
CA ILE A 54 -14.91 -9.44 -10.70
C ILE A 54 -14.10 -9.00 -9.50
N ALA A 55 -13.04 -9.73 -9.18
CA ALA A 55 -12.09 -9.35 -8.16
C ALA A 55 -10.93 -8.57 -8.81
N VAL A 56 -10.59 -7.41 -8.23
CA VAL A 56 -9.44 -6.60 -8.67
C VAL A 56 -8.35 -6.57 -7.61
N MET A 57 -7.10 -6.66 -8.05
CA MET A 57 -5.91 -6.73 -7.20
C MET A 57 -5.05 -5.48 -7.41
N PRO A 58 -5.27 -4.42 -6.60
CA PRO A 58 -4.45 -3.22 -6.69
C PRO A 58 -3.04 -3.48 -6.14
N THR A 59 -2.08 -2.75 -6.67
CA THR A 59 -0.76 -2.57 -6.07
C THR A 59 -0.82 -1.66 -4.82
N ASN A 60 0.30 -1.11 -4.35
CA ASN A 60 0.28 -0.26 -3.16
C ASN A 60 -0.44 1.05 -3.44
N LEU A 61 -1.60 1.23 -2.82
CA LEU A 61 -2.38 2.46 -2.95
C LEU A 61 -1.83 3.55 -2.04
N TYR A 62 -1.92 4.78 -2.51
CA TYR A 62 -1.66 5.98 -1.73
C TYR A 62 -2.63 7.09 -2.13
N GLY A 63 -2.88 8.06 -1.24
CA GLY A 63 -3.80 9.15 -1.56
C GLY A 63 -4.20 9.99 -0.35
N PRO A 64 -5.17 10.88 -0.53
CA PRO A 64 -5.72 11.69 0.55
C PRO A 64 -6.30 10.82 1.67
N ASN A 65 -6.17 11.32 2.91
CA ASN A 65 -6.66 10.64 4.12
C ASN A 65 -6.04 9.27 4.42
N ASP A 66 -4.85 9.00 3.88
CA ASP A 66 -4.07 7.81 4.22
C ASP A 66 -3.71 7.77 5.72
N ASN A 67 -3.24 6.62 6.18
CA ASN A 67 -2.74 6.45 7.53
C ASN A 67 -1.30 6.99 7.63
N PHE A 68 -1.12 8.16 8.23
CA PHE A 68 0.19 8.79 8.45
C PHE A 68 0.82 8.45 9.81
N HIS A 69 0.43 7.35 10.44
CA HIS A 69 1.03 6.94 11.71
C HIS A 69 2.49 6.55 11.54
N LEU A 70 3.39 7.00 12.42
CA LEU A 70 4.85 6.81 12.25
C LEU A 70 5.30 5.35 12.36
N GLU A 71 4.52 4.48 13.01
CA GLU A 71 4.84 3.04 13.19
C GLU A 71 3.94 2.14 12.35
N ASN A 72 2.63 2.42 12.32
CA ASN A 72 1.60 1.51 11.82
C ASN A 72 1.04 1.94 10.46
N SER A 73 1.79 2.69 9.68
CA SER A 73 1.40 3.09 8.33
C SER A 73 2.27 2.42 7.26
N HIS A 74 1.80 2.47 6.02
CA HIS A 74 2.60 2.05 4.88
C HIS A 74 3.78 2.99 4.66
N VAL A 75 4.79 2.49 3.93
CA VAL A 75 6.08 3.17 3.76
C VAL A 75 5.97 4.59 3.21
N LEU A 76 5.10 4.83 2.22
CA LEU A 76 4.96 6.15 1.58
C LEU A 76 4.40 7.20 2.54
N PRO A 77 3.21 7.01 3.19
CA PRO A 77 2.68 8.02 4.12
C PRO A 77 3.56 8.21 5.36
N ALA A 78 4.21 7.14 5.89
CA ALA A 78 5.17 7.29 6.97
C ALA A 78 6.34 8.17 6.57
N MET A 79 6.90 7.95 5.38
CA MET A 79 8.04 8.69 4.85
C MET A 79 7.68 10.15 4.59
N MET A 80 6.50 10.42 4.01
CA MET A 80 6.00 11.79 3.80
C MET A 80 5.92 12.55 5.12
N ARG A 81 5.31 11.97 6.16
CA ARG A 81 5.20 12.60 7.48
C ARG A 81 6.58 12.82 8.11
N LYS A 82 7.48 11.85 8.04
CA LYS A 82 8.85 11.98 8.57
C LYS A 82 9.61 13.12 7.91
N ILE A 83 9.59 13.19 6.59
CA ILE A 83 10.29 14.24 5.81
C ILE A 83 9.68 15.61 6.09
N TYR A 84 8.34 15.72 6.13
CA TYR A 84 7.65 16.95 6.49
C TYR A 84 8.04 17.46 7.88
N LEU A 85 8.02 16.59 8.91
CA LEU A 85 8.38 16.98 10.27
C LEU A 85 9.87 17.37 10.38
N ALA A 86 10.76 16.68 9.67
CA ALA A 86 12.17 17.05 9.60
C ALA A 86 12.38 18.43 8.97
N ASP A 87 11.63 18.74 7.89
CA ASP A 87 11.69 20.07 7.28
C ASP A 87 11.14 21.16 8.20
N CYS A 88 10.06 20.88 8.94
CA CYS A 88 9.58 21.82 9.98
C CYS A 88 10.64 22.08 11.05
N LEU A 89 11.31 21.04 11.56
CA LEU A 89 12.41 21.19 12.52
C LEU A 89 13.56 22.00 11.94
N ARG A 90 13.96 21.74 10.70
CA ARG A 90 15.02 22.45 9.98
C ARG A 90 14.73 23.95 9.85
N ARG A 91 13.48 24.32 9.61
CA ARG A 91 13.03 25.71 9.54
C ARG A 91 12.76 26.37 10.89
N GLY A 92 12.86 25.61 12.00
CA GLY A 92 12.47 26.08 13.32
C GLY A 92 10.97 26.28 13.51
N ASP A 93 10.13 25.71 12.64
CA ASP A 93 8.67 25.83 12.64
C ASP A 93 8.04 24.83 13.64
N MET A 94 8.21 25.11 14.92
CA MET A 94 7.64 24.25 15.98
C MET A 94 6.13 24.32 16.03
N ASP A 95 5.50 25.38 15.54
CA ASP A 95 4.04 25.49 15.48
C ASP A 95 3.45 24.47 14.51
N ALA A 96 4.07 24.28 13.35
CA ALA A 96 3.68 23.24 12.39
C ALA A 96 3.89 21.83 12.96
N VAL A 97 4.98 21.59 13.68
CA VAL A 97 5.23 20.31 14.35
C VAL A 97 4.16 20.02 15.40
N ARG A 98 3.83 20.98 16.25
CA ARG A 98 2.78 20.88 17.28
C ARG A 98 1.42 20.59 16.65
N LYS A 99 1.06 21.34 15.61
CA LYS A 99 -0.20 21.14 14.87
C LYS A 99 -0.33 19.73 14.26
N ASP A 100 0.76 19.18 13.75
CA ASP A 100 0.77 17.80 13.25
C ASP A 100 0.56 16.79 14.38
N LEU A 101 1.26 16.97 15.52
CA LEU A 101 1.13 16.08 16.67
C LEU A 101 -0.23 16.19 17.36
N ASP A 102 -0.87 17.37 17.38
CA ASP A 102 -2.24 17.52 17.86
C ASP A 102 -3.23 16.72 17.01
N LYS A 103 -3.05 16.78 15.70
CA LYS A 103 -3.90 16.02 14.77
C LYS A 103 -3.64 14.52 14.84
N ARG A 104 -2.39 14.12 15.09
CA ARG A 104 -1.95 12.71 15.09
C ARG A 104 -0.95 12.47 16.21
N PRO A 105 -1.40 12.41 17.47
CA PRO A 105 -0.52 12.15 18.62
C PRO A 105 0.24 10.83 18.44
N VAL A 106 1.45 10.79 18.96
CA VAL A 106 2.32 9.61 18.91
C VAL A 106 2.69 9.20 20.32
N ASN A 107 2.38 7.97 20.71
CA ASN A 107 2.62 7.44 22.06
C ASN A 107 2.11 8.35 23.18
N GLY A 108 0.95 8.97 22.99
CA GLY A 108 0.34 9.88 23.95
C GLY A 108 0.96 11.28 23.99
N ILE A 109 1.94 11.59 23.16
CA ILE A 109 2.56 12.92 23.04
C ILE A 109 1.85 13.68 21.92
N GLY A 110 1.19 14.78 22.29
CA GLY A 110 0.55 15.76 21.39
C GLY A 110 1.37 17.03 21.24
N GLY A 111 0.77 18.03 20.59
CA GLY A 111 1.45 19.32 20.38
C GLY A 111 1.58 20.19 21.63
N ASP A 112 0.89 19.87 22.70
CA ASP A 112 0.96 20.53 24.02
C ASP A 112 2.22 20.13 24.84
N ALA A 113 2.94 19.10 24.43
CA ALA A 113 4.14 18.64 25.08
C ALA A 113 5.28 19.67 25.01
N SER A 114 6.28 19.54 25.93
CA SER A 114 7.47 20.39 25.87
C SER A 114 8.26 20.16 24.57
N GLU A 115 9.02 21.16 24.14
CA GLU A 115 9.83 21.07 22.92
C GLU A 115 10.87 19.95 23.01
N GLU A 116 11.44 19.74 24.19
CA GLU A 116 12.40 18.67 24.46
C GLU A 116 11.73 17.30 24.31
N ALA A 117 10.53 17.12 24.87
CA ALA A 117 9.78 15.86 24.75
C ALA A 117 9.40 15.56 23.30
N ILE A 118 8.99 16.58 22.54
CA ILE A 118 8.70 16.46 21.10
C ILE A 118 9.95 16.06 20.33
N LYS A 119 11.07 16.75 20.52
CA LYS A 119 12.35 16.43 19.84
C LYS A 119 12.85 15.04 20.20
N GLU A 120 12.74 14.63 21.46
CA GLU A 120 13.08 13.28 21.88
C GLU A 120 12.19 12.23 21.22
N LEU A 121 10.88 12.46 21.20
CA LEU A 121 9.94 11.59 20.48
C LEU A 121 10.36 11.44 19.01
N LEU A 122 10.52 12.54 18.29
CA LEU A 122 10.83 12.53 16.87
C LEU A 122 12.17 11.85 16.57
N SER A 123 13.17 12.02 17.41
CA SER A 123 14.47 11.35 17.27
C SER A 123 14.36 9.82 17.35
N ARG A 124 13.46 9.27 18.18
CA ARG A 124 13.19 7.82 18.26
C ARG A 124 12.65 7.26 16.94
N TYR A 125 11.98 8.10 16.14
CA TYR A 125 11.50 7.75 14.80
C TYR A 125 12.49 8.10 13.68
N GLY A 126 13.70 8.55 14.04
CA GLY A 126 14.73 8.91 13.08
C GLY A 126 14.46 10.24 12.37
N ILE A 127 13.75 11.18 13.04
CA ILE A 127 13.38 12.50 12.49
C ILE A 127 14.24 13.56 13.18
N PHE A 128 15.13 14.19 12.43
CA PHE A 128 16.05 15.23 12.89
C PHE A 128 15.97 16.45 11.98
N ALA A 129 16.46 17.59 12.43
CA ALA A 129 16.44 18.82 11.64
C ALA A 129 17.33 18.78 10.38
N ASP A 130 18.37 17.97 10.39
CA ASP A 130 19.35 17.85 9.32
C ASP A 130 19.19 16.58 8.47
N HIS A 131 18.51 15.57 8.99
CA HIS A 131 18.31 14.31 8.27
C HIS A 131 17.07 13.53 8.74
N VAL A 132 16.68 12.55 7.94
CA VAL A 132 15.70 11.50 8.30
C VAL A 132 16.37 10.14 8.14
N THR A 133 16.33 9.34 9.19
CA THR A 133 16.79 7.94 9.14
C THR A 133 15.66 7.06 8.60
N LEU A 134 15.90 6.41 7.47
CA LEU A 134 15.00 5.41 6.92
C LEU A 134 15.51 4.00 7.26
N TRP A 135 14.58 3.11 7.54
CA TRP A 135 14.93 1.72 7.87
C TRP A 135 15.23 0.90 6.62
N GLY A 136 16.19 -0.02 6.76
CA GLY A 136 16.58 -0.93 5.69
C GLY A 136 17.57 -0.32 4.70
N THR A 137 17.78 -1.02 3.59
CA THR A 137 18.78 -0.64 2.57
C THR A 137 18.29 0.42 1.59
N GLY A 138 16.98 0.65 1.51
CA GLY A 138 16.37 1.52 0.49
C GLY A 138 16.32 0.91 -0.91
N THR A 139 16.84 -0.30 -1.11
CA THR A 139 16.89 -0.98 -2.42
C THR A 139 15.60 -1.69 -2.84
N PRO A 140 14.71 -2.15 -1.93
CA PRO A 140 13.49 -2.81 -2.36
C PRO A 140 12.67 -1.95 -3.31
N LEU A 141 12.18 -2.60 -4.37
CA LEU A 141 11.29 -1.99 -5.35
C LEU A 141 9.84 -2.06 -4.86
N ARG A 142 9.08 -1.02 -5.14
CA ARG A 142 7.64 -0.97 -4.89
C ARG A 142 6.95 -0.21 -6.01
N GLU A 143 5.78 -0.68 -6.36
CA GLU A 143 4.86 -0.01 -7.25
C GLU A 143 3.81 0.72 -6.44
N PHE A 144 3.49 1.96 -6.83
CA PHE A 144 2.49 2.79 -6.17
C PHE A 144 1.44 3.25 -7.17
N LEU A 145 0.17 3.21 -6.76
CA LEU A 145 -0.96 3.65 -7.55
C LEU A 145 -1.79 4.66 -6.77
N TRP A 146 -2.12 5.77 -7.41
CA TRP A 146 -2.98 6.80 -6.82
C TRP A 146 -4.40 6.28 -6.61
N SER A 147 -4.98 6.57 -5.45
CA SER A 147 -6.27 5.98 -5.05
C SER A 147 -7.44 6.37 -5.97
N GLU A 148 -7.41 7.57 -6.56
CA GLU A 148 -8.44 8.00 -7.54
C GLU A 148 -8.27 7.26 -8.87
N GLU A 149 -7.05 7.02 -9.33
CA GLU A 149 -6.80 6.22 -10.53
C GLU A 149 -7.27 4.77 -10.33
N MET A 150 -7.11 4.22 -9.12
CA MET A 150 -7.68 2.92 -8.79
C MET A 150 -9.21 2.93 -8.81
N ALA A 151 -9.83 4.02 -8.34
CA ALA A 151 -11.29 4.17 -8.40
C ALA A 151 -11.78 4.23 -9.86
N ASP A 152 -11.13 5.04 -10.70
CA ASP A 152 -11.43 5.14 -12.13
C ASP A 152 -11.26 3.80 -12.85
N ALA A 153 -10.16 3.09 -12.58
CA ALA A 153 -9.93 1.76 -13.12
C ALA A 153 -11.02 0.76 -12.68
N THR A 154 -11.48 0.86 -11.43
CA THR A 154 -12.58 0.01 -10.93
C THR A 154 -13.88 0.29 -11.65
N VAL A 155 -14.24 1.55 -11.85
CA VAL A 155 -15.43 1.96 -12.62
C VAL A 155 -15.33 1.47 -14.07
N PHE A 156 -14.16 1.66 -14.70
CA PHE A 156 -13.92 1.15 -16.05
C PHE A 156 -14.14 -0.36 -16.15
N VAL A 157 -13.60 -1.14 -15.22
CA VAL A 157 -13.82 -2.60 -15.18
C VAL A 157 -15.30 -2.94 -15.01
N MET A 158 -16.03 -2.22 -14.15
CA MET A 158 -17.46 -2.44 -13.93
C MET A 158 -18.29 -2.19 -15.18
N GLU A 159 -17.90 -1.24 -16.03
CA GLU A 159 -18.65 -0.84 -17.24
C GLU A 159 -18.29 -1.65 -18.48
N HIS A 160 -17.08 -2.23 -18.53
CA HIS A 160 -16.53 -2.75 -19.79
C HIS A 160 -16.09 -4.22 -19.74
N VAL A 161 -16.03 -4.84 -18.57
CA VAL A 161 -15.48 -6.20 -18.41
C VAL A 161 -16.49 -7.10 -17.71
N ASP A 162 -16.82 -8.20 -18.33
CA ASP A 162 -17.61 -9.27 -17.71
C ASP A 162 -16.69 -10.40 -17.21
N PHE A 163 -17.15 -11.15 -16.21
CA PHE A 163 -16.42 -12.33 -15.71
C PHE A 163 -16.06 -13.31 -16.83
N LYS A 164 -16.97 -13.51 -17.81
CA LYS A 164 -16.74 -14.39 -18.97
C LYS A 164 -15.52 -13.96 -19.81
N ASP A 165 -15.21 -12.67 -19.86
CA ASP A 165 -14.08 -12.14 -20.65
C ASP A 165 -12.74 -12.49 -20.01
N LEU A 166 -12.74 -12.79 -18.70
CA LEU A 166 -11.58 -13.23 -17.94
C LEU A 166 -11.37 -14.76 -17.98
N CYS A 167 -12.36 -15.49 -18.48
CA CYS A 167 -12.31 -16.93 -18.56
C CYS A 167 -11.56 -17.38 -19.81
N PRO A 168 -10.48 -18.19 -19.70
CA PRO A 168 -9.75 -18.68 -20.85
C PRO A 168 -10.66 -19.53 -21.77
N ALA A 169 -10.66 -19.22 -23.05
CA ALA A 169 -11.47 -19.96 -24.03
C ALA A 169 -11.03 -21.42 -24.14
N GLY A 170 -12.00 -22.35 -24.13
CA GLY A 170 -11.75 -23.79 -24.31
C GLY A 170 -11.15 -24.52 -23.10
N VAL A 171 -10.99 -23.83 -21.96
CA VAL A 171 -10.48 -24.44 -20.70
C VAL A 171 -11.66 -24.94 -19.88
N LYS A 172 -11.61 -26.20 -19.45
CA LYS A 172 -12.66 -26.82 -18.60
C LYS A 172 -12.57 -26.32 -17.15
N GLU A 173 -11.37 -26.06 -16.68
CA GLU A 173 -11.09 -25.66 -15.30
C GLU A 173 -10.91 -24.13 -15.23
N ILE A 174 -11.98 -23.44 -14.89
CA ILE A 174 -11.98 -21.97 -14.74
C ILE A 174 -11.53 -21.63 -13.33
N ARG A 175 -10.42 -20.89 -13.25
CA ARG A 175 -9.86 -20.41 -11.98
C ARG A 175 -8.95 -19.20 -12.19
N ASN A 176 -8.73 -18.43 -11.11
CA ASN A 176 -7.87 -17.25 -11.09
C ASN A 176 -8.32 -16.16 -12.08
N CYS A 177 -9.65 -16.03 -12.24
CA CYS A 177 -10.28 -15.05 -13.10
C CYS A 177 -10.47 -13.72 -12.35
N HIS A 178 -9.36 -13.02 -12.12
CA HIS A 178 -9.31 -11.70 -11.49
C HIS A 178 -8.38 -10.79 -12.30
N ILE A 179 -8.30 -9.51 -11.94
CA ILE A 179 -7.53 -8.52 -12.70
C ILE A 179 -6.52 -7.83 -11.76
N ASN A 180 -5.26 -7.83 -12.14
CA ASN A 180 -4.25 -6.99 -11.52
C ASN A 180 -4.39 -5.55 -12.02
N ILE A 181 -4.35 -4.58 -11.11
CA ILE A 181 -4.39 -3.16 -11.44
C ILE A 181 -3.15 -2.47 -10.83
N GLY A 182 -2.34 -1.90 -11.71
CA GLY A 182 -1.11 -1.20 -11.35
C GLY A 182 -0.64 -0.28 -12.47
N THR A 183 0.43 0.46 -12.22
CA THR A 183 1.04 1.39 -13.18
C THR A 183 2.05 0.71 -14.10
N GLY A 184 2.52 -0.47 -13.73
CA GLY A 184 3.65 -1.16 -14.38
C GLY A 184 5.00 -0.47 -14.16
N LYS A 185 5.09 0.47 -13.19
CA LYS A 185 6.32 1.20 -12.89
C LYS A 185 6.71 1.04 -11.43
N GLU A 186 7.88 0.52 -11.21
CA GLU A 186 8.45 0.34 -9.88
C GLU A 186 9.45 1.45 -9.54
N THR A 187 9.56 1.75 -8.27
CA THR A 187 10.58 2.67 -7.73
C THR A 187 11.25 2.06 -6.51
N THR A 188 12.51 2.37 -6.28
CA THR A 188 13.19 2.00 -5.03
C THR A 188 12.72 2.88 -3.88
N ILE A 189 12.78 2.36 -2.66
CA ILE A 189 12.47 3.14 -1.46
C ILE A 189 13.38 4.36 -1.32
N SER A 190 14.66 4.23 -1.69
CA SER A 190 15.60 5.35 -1.69
C SER A 190 15.24 6.44 -2.71
N HIS A 191 14.83 6.06 -3.91
CA HIS A 191 14.39 7.02 -4.93
C HIS A 191 13.07 7.70 -4.54
N LEU A 192 12.13 6.93 -3.96
CA LEU A 192 10.89 7.49 -3.40
C LEU A 192 11.18 8.57 -2.35
N ALA A 193 12.13 8.33 -1.44
CA ALA A 193 12.54 9.33 -0.44
C ALA A 193 13.10 10.62 -1.09
N GLN A 194 13.86 10.48 -2.17
CA GLN A 194 14.37 11.64 -2.93
C GLN A 194 13.24 12.43 -3.59
N LEU A 195 12.26 11.75 -4.17
CA LEU A 195 11.08 12.40 -4.78
C LEU A 195 10.23 13.17 -3.75
N ILE A 196 10.06 12.63 -2.55
CA ILE A 196 9.29 13.31 -1.49
C ILE A 196 10.04 14.55 -0.95
N ARG A 197 11.38 14.51 -0.99
CA ARG A 197 12.24 15.61 -0.51
C ARG A 197 12.30 16.79 -1.51
N SER A 198 12.11 16.56 -2.81
CA SER A 198 12.19 17.58 -3.88
C SER A 198 11.04 18.58 -3.81
#